data_bdf80fc2a34043e335b027205544c8f3
#
_entry.id   bdf80fc2a34043e335b027205544c8f3
#
_cell.length_a   1.000
_cell.length_b   1.000
_cell.length_c   1.000
_cell.angle_alpha   90.00
_cell.angle_beta   90.00
_cell.angle_gamma   90.00
#
_symmetry.space_group_name_H-M   'P 1'
#
loop_
_entity.id
_entity.type
_entity.pdbx_description
1 polymer ?
#
loop_
_entity_poly.entity_id
_entity_poly.type
_entity_poly.pdbx_seq_one_letter_code
_entity_poly.pdbx_strand_id
1 'polypeptide(L)'
;DEPTITQVSFMQYSFWGSPDTISDGWFLRRKSLFPQINRIFKWGEGYRYTSHRPPTIVNLQGENMQDKHWIDGFSTDKMGIRMYHYSLIFPKQVEEKIRYYEQVSWGQYNGLKKWMQNSFITLKDPFHVHNVYDYPSWLERFTKPQPPQITAMWHDVQSAKITFKTRDNADVEALLKSPIYRILRVIIKHSDTLSWRTRPLRRFLGRQRLRVLSILRKFAQLFGINSWRDKSS
;
A
#
# COMPACT_ATOMS: atom_id res chain seq x y z
N ASP A 1 31.62 -15.68 -14.10
CA ASP A 1 31.40 -15.17 -12.72
C ASP A 1 30.12 -14.34 -12.75
N GLU A 2 29.03 -14.90 -12.25
CA GLU A 2 27.80 -14.11 -12.08
C GLU A 2 28.03 -13.01 -11.03
N PRO A 3 27.60 -11.76 -11.29
CA PRO A 3 27.75 -10.71 -10.31
C PRO A 3 27.04 -11.15 -9.03
N THR A 4 27.74 -11.12 -7.92
CA THR A 4 27.19 -11.58 -6.64
C THR A 4 25.99 -10.72 -6.26
N ILE A 5 24.80 -11.32 -6.24
CA ILE A 5 23.57 -10.64 -5.80
C ILE A 5 23.75 -10.16 -4.37
N THR A 6 23.56 -8.85 -4.15
CA THR A 6 23.75 -8.21 -2.85
C THR A 6 22.45 -8.00 -2.09
N GLN A 7 21.32 -7.96 -2.81
CA GLN A 7 20.00 -7.84 -2.18
C GLN A 7 18.89 -8.41 -3.04
N VAL A 8 17.77 -8.74 -2.37
CA VAL A 8 16.53 -9.17 -3.03
C VAL A 8 15.40 -8.29 -2.54
N SER A 9 14.64 -7.79 -3.50
CA SER A 9 13.43 -6.98 -3.28
C SER A 9 12.18 -7.77 -3.62
N PHE A 10 11.07 -7.38 -3.02
CA PHE A 10 9.79 -8.06 -3.20
C PHE A 10 8.68 -7.08 -3.53
N MET A 11 7.74 -7.50 -4.36
CA MET A 11 6.39 -6.96 -4.38
C MET A 11 5.64 -7.50 -3.17
N GLN A 12 4.65 -6.74 -2.66
CA GLN A 12 3.90 -7.17 -1.49
C GLN A 12 2.41 -7.24 -1.73
N TYR A 13 1.74 -8.12 -0.98
CA TYR A 13 0.32 -8.03 -0.68
C TYR A 13 0.17 -7.24 0.62
N SER A 14 -0.54 -6.12 0.58
CA SER A 14 -0.80 -5.28 1.76
C SER A 14 -2.17 -5.60 2.31
N PHE A 15 -2.25 -6.45 3.33
CA PHE A 15 -3.51 -6.86 3.95
C PHE A 15 -4.15 -5.72 4.72
N TRP A 16 -5.49 -5.65 4.67
CA TRP A 16 -6.25 -4.52 5.18
C TRP A 16 -7.57 -4.98 5.83
N GLY A 17 -7.74 -4.69 7.13
CA GLY A 17 -8.92 -5.00 7.92
C GLY A 17 -9.16 -6.49 8.20
N SER A 18 -8.66 -7.37 7.35
CA SER A 18 -8.72 -8.83 7.49
C SER A 18 -7.69 -9.53 6.60
N PRO A 19 -7.43 -10.84 6.80
CA PRO A 19 -6.61 -11.62 5.88
C PRO A 19 -7.23 -11.81 4.49
N ASP A 20 -8.53 -11.59 4.32
CA ASP A 20 -9.25 -11.82 3.07
C ASP A 20 -9.30 -10.60 2.15
N THR A 21 -8.72 -9.48 2.58
CA THR A 21 -8.76 -8.21 1.87
C THR A 21 -7.37 -7.61 1.77
N ILE A 22 -7.01 -7.13 0.59
CA ILE A 22 -5.76 -6.39 0.35
C ILE A 22 -6.07 -4.98 -0.14
N SER A 23 -5.20 -4.05 0.23
CA SER A 23 -5.12 -2.74 -0.40
C SER A 23 -4.13 -2.78 -1.56
N ASP A 24 -4.51 -2.19 -2.68
CA ASP A 24 -3.65 -1.94 -3.84
C ASP A 24 -3.76 -0.47 -4.23
N GLY A 25 -2.88 0.01 -5.08
CA GLY A 25 -2.91 1.42 -5.47
C GLY A 25 -1.73 1.86 -6.30
N TRP A 26 -1.80 3.09 -6.79
CA TRP A 26 -0.75 3.64 -7.64
C TRP A 26 0.61 3.69 -6.95
N PHE A 27 0.62 3.99 -5.66
CA PHE A 27 1.83 4.02 -4.86
C PHE A 27 2.55 2.66 -4.84
N LEU A 28 1.78 1.58 -4.61
CA LEU A 28 2.32 0.21 -4.52
C LEU A 28 2.76 -0.34 -5.89
N ARG A 29 2.23 0.23 -6.97
CA ARG A 29 2.48 -0.21 -8.35
C ARG A 29 3.59 0.58 -9.04
N ARG A 30 3.97 1.75 -8.53
CA ARG A 30 4.93 2.63 -9.20
C ARG A 30 6.37 2.24 -8.92
N LYS A 31 6.99 1.60 -9.92
CA LYS A 31 8.43 1.27 -9.93
C LYS A 31 9.35 2.43 -9.57
N SER A 32 8.99 3.65 -9.99
CA SER A 32 9.90 4.81 -9.95
C SER A 32 9.79 5.63 -8.66
N LEU A 33 8.81 5.36 -7.80
CA LEU A 33 8.58 6.16 -6.58
C LEU A 33 9.15 5.50 -5.34
N PHE A 34 9.29 4.17 -5.36
CA PHE A 34 9.85 3.43 -4.23
C PHE A 34 10.81 2.37 -4.72
N PRO A 35 11.97 2.29 -4.10
CA PRO A 35 12.70 1.06 -4.13
C PRO A 35 11.73 0.00 -3.62
N GLN A 36 11.63 -1.04 -4.37
CA GLN A 36 10.90 -2.24 -4.02
C GLN A 36 11.30 -2.62 -2.60
N ILE A 37 10.46 -3.30 -1.89
CA ILE A 37 10.69 -3.57 -0.49
C ILE A 37 11.85 -4.54 -0.35
N ASN A 38 13.01 -3.99 -0.07
CA ASN A 38 14.23 -4.74 0.18
C ASN A 38 14.13 -5.45 1.52
N ARG A 39 14.34 -6.75 1.55
CA ARG A 39 14.20 -7.54 2.78
C ARG A 39 15.32 -8.55 2.99
N ILE A 40 16.01 -8.95 1.94
CA ILE A 40 17.13 -9.87 1.99
C ILE A 40 18.35 -9.13 1.49
N PHE A 41 19.43 -9.19 2.26
CA PHE A 41 20.71 -8.56 1.96
C PHE A 41 21.82 -9.56 2.16
N LYS A 42 22.80 -9.52 1.27
CA LYS A 42 24.05 -10.20 1.53
C LYS A 42 24.74 -9.52 2.72
N TRP A 43 25.10 -10.31 3.72
CA TRP A 43 25.80 -9.83 4.89
C TRP A 43 27.25 -10.30 4.86
N GLY A 44 28.17 -9.52 5.40
CA GLY A 44 29.59 -9.83 5.48
C GLY A 44 30.24 -9.12 6.66
N GLU A 45 31.49 -9.49 6.93
CA GLU A 45 32.29 -8.83 7.98
C GLU A 45 32.40 -7.32 7.71
N GLY A 46 32.21 -6.50 8.75
CA GLY A 46 32.26 -5.04 8.67
C GLY A 46 31.06 -4.38 7.99
N TYR A 47 30.05 -5.15 7.54
CA TYR A 47 28.81 -4.56 7.06
C TYR A 47 28.04 -3.95 8.21
N ARG A 48 27.40 -2.82 7.95
CA ARG A 48 26.60 -2.11 8.97
C ARG A 48 25.28 -1.61 8.39
N TYR A 49 24.30 -1.62 9.23
CA TYR A 49 22.98 -1.06 8.96
C TYR A 49 23.00 0.44 9.26
N THR A 50 22.73 1.30 8.27
CA THR A 50 22.86 2.74 8.42
C THR A 50 21.52 3.48 8.46
N SER A 51 20.46 2.90 7.88
CA SER A 51 19.13 3.48 7.87
C SER A 51 18.05 2.41 7.90
N HIS A 52 16.98 2.67 8.65
CA HIS A 52 15.83 1.79 8.71
C HIS A 52 14.85 2.02 7.54
N ARG A 53 14.78 3.24 7.01
CA ARG A 53 13.84 3.59 5.92
C ARG A 53 14.47 4.59 4.95
N PRO A 54 14.79 4.16 3.75
CA PRO A 54 14.85 2.77 3.30
C PRO A 54 15.89 1.96 4.08
N PRO A 55 15.69 0.63 4.22
CA PRO A 55 16.71 -0.22 4.84
C PRO A 55 17.99 -0.11 4.03
N THR A 56 19.04 0.43 4.63
CA THR A 56 20.31 0.71 3.95
C THR A 56 21.45 0.01 4.66
N ILE A 57 22.18 -0.80 3.93
CA ILE A 57 23.36 -1.52 4.41
C ILE A 57 24.55 -1.03 3.61
N VAL A 58 25.65 -0.76 4.29
CA VAL A 58 26.92 -0.40 3.67
C VAL A 58 27.98 -1.45 4.03
N ASN A 59 28.90 -1.71 3.10
CA ASN A 59 30.07 -2.57 3.32
C ASN A 59 31.19 -1.82 4.05
N LEU A 60 32.34 -2.49 4.23
CA LEU A 60 33.54 -1.90 4.84
C LEU A 60 34.04 -0.63 4.12
N GLN A 61 33.88 -0.58 2.81
CA GLN A 61 34.28 0.55 1.97
C GLN A 61 33.28 1.71 2.02
N GLY A 62 32.16 1.56 2.75
CA GLY A 62 31.10 2.54 2.82
C GLY A 62 30.15 2.52 1.61
N GLU A 63 30.27 1.53 0.74
CA GLU A 63 29.41 1.41 -0.43
C GLU A 63 28.03 0.90 -0.04
N ASN A 64 26.99 1.58 -0.55
CA ASN A 64 25.61 1.18 -0.33
C ASN A 64 25.27 -0.10 -1.13
N MET A 65 24.84 -1.13 -0.44
CA MET A 65 24.50 -2.41 -1.07
C MET A 65 23.24 -2.33 -1.94
N GLN A 66 22.42 -1.30 -1.81
CA GLN A 66 21.29 -1.06 -2.69
C GLN A 66 21.70 -0.65 -4.12
N ASP A 67 22.87 -0.08 -4.26
CA ASP A 67 23.38 0.43 -5.55
C ASP A 67 24.16 -0.64 -6.34
N LYS A 68 24.25 -1.84 -5.79
CA LYS A 68 24.97 -2.97 -6.38
C LYS A 68 24.02 -3.92 -7.13
N HIS A 69 24.41 -5.16 -7.29
CA HIS A 69 23.63 -6.18 -7.99
C HIS A 69 22.44 -6.66 -7.16
N TRP A 70 21.23 -6.52 -7.67
CA TRP A 70 20.01 -6.85 -6.95
C TRP A 70 18.96 -7.52 -7.84
N ILE A 71 18.18 -8.41 -7.21
CA ILE A 71 16.97 -8.97 -7.82
C ILE A 71 15.80 -8.05 -7.47
N ASP A 72 15.18 -7.50 -8.49
CA ASP A 72 14.07 -6.58 -8.29
C ASP A 72 12.74 -7.30 -7.94
N GLY A 73 11.81 -6.59 -7.28
CA GLY A 73 10.55 -7.18 -6.84
C GLY A 73 9.61 -7.58 -7.98
N PHE A 74 9.81 -7.09 -9.20
CA PHE A 74 9.04 -7.59 -10.35
C PHE A 74 9.62 -8.90 -10.87
N SER A 75 10.93 -9.10 -10.74
CA SER A 75 11.56 -10.38 -11.05
C SER A 75 11.12 -11.44 -10.05
N THR A 76 11.12 -11.13 -8.74
CA THR A 76 10.57 -12.05 -7.73
C THR A 76 9.08 -12.31 -7.92
N ASP A 77 8.31 -11.31 -8.33
CA ASP A 77 6.88 -11.47 -8.64
C ASP A 77 6.63 -12.42 -9.82
N LYS A 78 7.43 -12.31 -10.88
CA LYS A 78 7.40 -13.25 -12.02
C LYS A 78 7.73 -14.69 -11.61
N MET A 79 8.56 -14.87 -10.58
CA MET A 79 8.85 -16.17 -9.97
C MET A 79 7.73 -16.65 -9.02
N GLY A 80 6.64 -15.88 -8.86
CA GLY A 80 5.56 -16.19 -7.94
C GLY A 80 5.85 -15.86 -6.48
N ILE A 81 6.95 -15.14 -6.20
CA ILE A 81 7.39 -14.83 -4.83
C ILE A 81 6.95 -13.41 -4.47
N ARG A 82 6.09 -13.29 -3.45
CA ARG A 82 5.63 -12.02 -2.89
C ARG A 82 5.71 -12.01 -1.37
N MET A 83 5.87 -10.84 -0.81
CA MET A 83 5.80 -10.62 0.63
C MET A 83 4.36 -10.42 1.07
N TYR A 84 3.96 -11.07 2.16
CA TYR A 84 2.67 -10.91 2.81
C TYR A 84 2.82 -9.92 3.95
N HIS A 85 2.20 -8.75 3.85
CA HIS A 85 2.37 -7.62 4.76
C HIS A 85 1.08 -7.31 5.52
N TYR A 86 1.02 -7.71 6.79
CA TYR A 86 -0.17 -7.65 7.65
C TYR A 86 -0.20 -6.43 8.58
N SER A 87 0.29 -5.29 8.15
CA SER A 87 0.43 -4.11 9.03
C SER A 87 -0.85 -3.28 9.21
N LEU A 88 -1.95 -3.66 8.58
CA LEU A 88 -3.22 -2.94 8.62
C LEU A 88 -4.40 -3.90 8.84
N ILE A 89 -4.26 -4.95 9.67
CA ILE A 89 -5.38 -5.87 9.94
C ILE A 89 -6.12 -5.53 11.23
N PHE A 90 -5.41 -5.10 12.27
CA PHE A 90 -6.01 -4.81 13.57
C PHE A 90 -6.06 -3.32 13.85
N PRO A 91 -7.17 -2.77 14.41
CA PRO A 91 -7.27 -1.35 14.76
C PRO A 91 -6.14 -0.88 15.67
N LYS A 92 -5.82 -1.64 16.72
CA LYS A 92 -4.72 -1.31 17.65
C LYS A 92 -3.37 -1.22 16.94
N GLN A 93 -3.09 -2.14 16.01
CA GLN A 93 -1.85 -2.12 15.20
C GLN A 93 -1.75 -0.85 14.36
N VAL A 94 -2.88 -0.39 13.78
CA VAL A 94 -2.93 0.85 12.99
C VAL A 94 -2.73 2.07 13.89
N GLU A 95 -3.35 2.11 15.06
CA GLU A 95 -3.17 3.17 16.05
C GLU A 95 -1.71 3.31 16.50
N GLU A 96 -1.07 2.19 16.85
CA GLU A 96 0.33 2.15 17.26
C GLU A 96 1.26 2.60 16.13
N LYS A 97 0.99 2.19 14.90
CA LYS A 97 1.73 2.61 13.71
C LYS A 97 1.62 4.12 13.47
N ILE A 98 0.45 4.71 13.63
CA ILE A 98 0.24 6.16 13.52
C ILE A 98 1.00 6.89 14.61
N ARG A 99 0.89 6.45 15.86
CA ARG A 99 1.62 7.02 17.00
C ARG A 99 3.13 7.02 16.77
N TYR A 100 3.66 5.90 16.25
CA TYR A 100 5.07 5.81 15.90
C TYR A 100 5.46 6.84 14.83
N TYR A 101 4.65 7.00 13.76
CA TYR A 101 4.95 7.96 12.70
C TYR A 101 4.82 9.41 13.13
N GLU A 102 3.97 9.73 14.10
CA GLU A 102 3.88 11.07 14.68
C GLU A 102 5.15 11.47 15.45
N GLN A 103 5.88 10.51 15.98
CA GLN A 103 7.12 10.74 16.75
C GLN A 103 8.38 10.88 15.88
N VAL A 104 8.34 10.41 14.65
CA VAL A 104 9.46 10.51 13.71
C VAL A 104 9.18 11.58 12.66
N SER A 105 10.23 12.14 12.04
CA SER A 105 10.15 13.26 11.08
C SER A 105 9.18 13.05 9.90
N TRP A 106 8.72 11.85 9.68
CA TRP A 106 7.65 11.49 8.74
C TRP A 106 6.25 11.86 9.26
N GLY A 107 6.13 12.21 10.54
CA GLY A 107 4.88 12.62 11.20
C GLY A 107 4.35 14.00 10.82
N GLN A 108 5.07 14.75 9.97
CA GLN A 108 4.56 15.98 9.37
C GLN A 108 3.37 15.76 8.41
N TYR A 109 3.02 14.51 8.11
CA TYR A 109 1.77 14.16 7.48
C TYR A 109 0.61 14.29 8.47
N ASN A 110 0.13 15.51 8.69
CA ASN A 110 -1.06 15.85 9.50
C ASN A 110 -2.36 15.11 9.10
N GLY A 111 -2.27 14.15 8.20
CA GLY A 111 -3.37 13.38 7.65
C GLY A 111 -3.55 11.97 8.19
N LEU A 112 -2.60 11.40 8.96
CA LEU A 112 -2.65 9.99 9.35
C LEU A 112 -3.83 9.66 10.26
N LYS A 113 -4.13 10.50 11.26
CA LYS A 113 -5.33 10.33 12.11
C LYS A 113 -6.62 10.45 11.30
N LYS A 114 -6.67 11.42 10.39
CA LYS A 114 -7.81 11.60 9.48
C LYS A 114 -7.97 10.43 8.54
N TRP A 115 -6.85 9.91 7.98
CA TRP A 115 -6.86 8.71 7.18
C TRP A 115 -7.38 7.51 7.97
N MET A 116 -6.88 7.30 9.18
CA MET A 116 -7.36 6.22 10.04
C MET A 116 -8.87 6.30 10.23
N GLN A 117 -9.39 7.46 10.60
CA GLN A 117 -10.80 7.64 10.86
C GLN A 117 -11.66 7.49 9.58
N ASN A 118 -11.26 8.13 8.48
CA ASN A 118 -12.09 8.20 7.28
C ASN A 118 -11.91 7.00 6.35
N SER A 119 -10.71 6.41 6.33
CA SER A 119 -10.44 5.28 5.45
C SER A 119 -10.45 3.96 6.22
N PHE A 120 -9.69 3.86 7.31
CA PHE A 120 -9.55 2.58 7.98
C PHE A 120 -10.74 2.23 8.88
N ILE A 121 -11.24 3.16 9.69
CA ILE A 121 -12.36 2.87 10.62
C ILE A 121 -13.71 2.90 9.92
N THR A 122 -14.00 3.94 9.14
CA THR A 122 -15.36 4.18 8.60
C THR A 122 -15.49 4.00 7.08
N LEU A 123 -14.40 3.71 6.37
CA LEU A 123 -14.33 3.51 4.91
C LEU A 123 -15.08 4.59 4.08
N LYS A 124 -15.08 5.85 4.56
CA LYS A 124 -15.68 6.99 3.84
C LYS A 124 -14.91 7.35 2.57
N ASP A 125 -13.60 7.03 2.53
CA ASP A 125 -12.71 7.31 1.41
C ASP A 125 -12.22 6.01 0.74
N PRO A 126 -13.09 5.28 0.01
CA PRO A 126 -12.81 3.92 -0.49
C PRO A 126 -11.73 3.86 -1.57
N PHE A 127 -11.31 5.03 -2.10
CA PHE A 127 -10.20 5.16 -3.05
C PHE A 127 -8.95 5.81 -2.45
N HIS A 128 -8.88 5.90 -1.12
CA HIS A 128 -7.72 6.34 -0.34
C HIS A 128 -7.48 5.43 0.86
N VAL A 129 -7.50 4.13 0.63
CA VAL A 129 -7.37 3.10 1.68
C VAL A 129 -5.94 2.87 2.14
N HIS A 130 -4.94 3.29 1.36
CA HIS A 130 -3.56 3.32 1.78
C HIS A 130 -3.23 4.65 2.48
N ASN A 131 -2.35 4.63 3.46
CA ASN A 131 -1.98 5.81 4.27
C ASN A 131 -1.18 6.89 3.52
N VAL A 132 -0.97 6.74 2.23
CA VAL A 132 -0.38 7.75 1.35
C VAL A 132 -1.48 8.38 0.50
N TYR A 133 -1.95 9.55 0.92
CA TYR A 133 -3.11 10.22 0.30
C TYR A 133 -2.88 10.78 -1.10
N ASP A 134 -1.64 11.03 -1.49
CA ASP A 134 -1.32 11.61 -2.79
C ASP A 134 -1.63 10.67 -3.96
N TYR A 135 -1.91 9.41 -3.67
CA TYR A 135 -2.15 8.38 -4.67
C TYR A 135 -3.46 7.64 -4.41
N PRO A 136 -4.28 7.44 -5.45
CA PRO A 136 -5.42 6.55 -5.38
C PRO A 136 -5.01 5.14 -4.96
N SER A 137 -5.81 4.58 -4.06
CA SER A 137 -5.68 3.21 -3.59
C SER A 137 -7.06 2.62 -3.33
N TRP A 138 -7.20 1.33 -3.46
CA TRP A 138 -8.48 0.63 -3.40
C TRP A 138 -8.33 -0.73 -2.72
N LEU A 139 -9.46 -1.35 -2.35
CA LEU A 139 -9.51 -2.69 -1.78
C LEU A 139 -9.82 -3.73 -2.85
N GLU A 140 -9.21 -4.90 -2.72
CA GLU A 140 -9.47 -6.08 -3.52
C GLU A 140 -9.64 -7.31 -2.61
N ARG A 141 -10.45 -8.28 -3.06
CA ARG A 141 -10.53 -9.58 -2.41
C ARG A 141 -9.21 -10.34 -2.62
N PHE A 142 -8.66 -10.86 -1.54
CA PHE A 142 -7.54 -11.78 -1.62
C PHE A 142 -8.06 -13.23 -1.66
N THR A 143 -7.69 -13.96 -2.71
CA THR A 143 -8.22 -15.31 -2.97
C THR A 143 -7.15 -16.39 -2.98
N LYS A 144 -5.89 -16.00 -2.77
CA LYS A 144 -4.78 -16.97 -2.68
C LYS A 144 -4.69 -17.56 -1.28
N PRO A 145 -4.06 -18.74 -1.12
CA PRO A 145 -3.83 -19.31 0.19
C PRO A 145 -3.07 -18.37 1.12
N GLN A 146 -3.48 -18.34 2.37
CA GLN A 146 -2.74 -17.68 3.45
C GLN A 146 -1.63 -18.61 3.96
N PRO A 147 -0.51 -18.05 4.48
CA PRO A 147 0.45 -18.84 5.23
C PRO A 147 -0.24 -19.59 6.39
N PRO A 148 0.14 -20.85 6.66
CA PRO A 148 -0.51 -21.66 7.71
C PRO A 148 -0.54 -20.96 9.07
N GLN A 149 0.51 -20.22 9.42
CA GLN A 149 0.60 -19.48 10.69
C GLN A 149 -0.48 -18.38 10.78
N ILE A 150 -0.78 -17.72 9.68
CA ILE A 150 -1.82 -16.67 9.62
C ILE A 150 -3.20 -17.30 9.70
N THR A 151 -3.41 -18.41 9.01
CA THR A 151 -4.67 -19.18 9.11
C THR A 151 -4.93 -19.63 10.54
N ALA A 152 -3.93 -20.19 11.22
CA ALA A 152 -4.04 -20.62 12.60
C ALA A 152 -4.31 -19.43 13.54
N MET A 153 -3.52 -18.36 13.44
CA MET A 153 -3.73 -17.13 14.23
C MET A 153 -5.15 -16.57 14.04
N TRP A 154 -5.62 -16.49 12.79
CA TRP A 154 -6.95 -15.94 12.51
C TRP A 154 -8.07 -16.81 13.06
N HIS A 155 -7.92 -18.13 12.99
CA HIS A 155 -8.82 -19.08 13.65
C HIS A 155 -8.86 -18.87 15.16
N ASP A 156 -7.70 -18.70 15.80
CA ASP A 156 -7.61 -18.46 17.25
C ASP A 156 -8.25 -17.13 17.67
N VAL A 157 -8.16 -16.09 16.81
CA VAL A 157 -8.86 -14.81 17.00
C VAL A 157 -10.38 -14.98 16.86
N GLN A 158 -10.84 -15.68 15.82
CA GLN A 158 -12.28 -15.88 15.56
C GLN A 158 -12.95 -16.77 16.63
N SER A 159 -12.23 -17.76 17.16
CA SER A 159 -12.69 -18.62 18.23
C SER A 159 -12.56 -18.02 19.64
N ALA A 160 -12.16 -16.73 19.73
CA ALA A 160 -11.90 -16.02 20.99
C ALA A 160 -10.83 -16.67 21.89
N LYS A 161 -10.02 -17.57 21.36
CA LYS A 161 -8.86 -18.13 22.08
C LYS A 161 -7.77 -17.08 22.31
N ILE A 162 -7.67 -16.14 21.36
CA ILE A 162 -6.84 -14.94 21.49
C ILE A 162 -7.76 -13.73 21.41
N THR A 163 -7.73 -12.87 22.42
CA THR A 163 -8.55 -11.65 22.47
C THR A 163 -7.90 -10.52 21.73
N PHE A 164 -8.28 -10.34 20.46
CA PHE A 164 -7.92 -9.18 19.66
C PHE A 164 -9.18 -8.49 19.14
N LYS A 165 -9.24 -7.16 19.30
CA LYS A 165 -10.30 -6.36 18.66
C LYS A 165 -10.07 -6.34 17.15
N THR A 166 -10.94 -6.99 16.41
CA THR A 166 -10.97 -6.95 14.95
C THR A 166 -11.71 -5.70 14.46
N ARG A 167 -11.47 -5.30 13.22
CA ARG A 167 -12.29 -4.32 12.54
C ARG A 167 -13.62 -4.96 12.12
N ASP A 168 -14.74 -4.23 12.25
CA ASP A 168 -15.96 -4.60 11.55
C ASP A 168 -15.76 -4.36 10.04
N ASN A 169 -15.92 -5.41 9.25
CA ASN A 169 -15.69 -5.37 7.80
C ASN A 169 -17.01 -5.42 6.99
N ALA A 170 -18.17 -5.16 7.60
CA ALA A 170 -19.46 -5.16 6.89
C ALA A 170 -19.49 -4.13 5.76
N ASP A 171 -18.89 -2.95 5.97
CA ASP A 171 -18.72 -1.90 4.98
C ASP A 171 -17.79 -2.31 3.81
N VAL A 172 -16.72 -3.06 4.11
CA VAL A 172 -15.80 -3.62 3.10
C VAL A 172 -16.54 -4.64 2.24
N GLU A 173 -17.32 -5.53 2.85
CA GLU A 173 -18.10 -6.53 2.14
C GLU A 173 -19.14 -5.87 1.22
N ALA A 174 -19.85 -4.86 1.71
CA ALA A 174 -20.79 -4.08 0.91
C ALA A 174 -20.09 -3.39 -0.27
N LEU A 175 -18.93 -2.77 -0.01
CA LEU A 175 -18.13 -2.09 -1.03
C LEU A 175 -17.67 -3.05 -2.13
N LEU A 176 -17.07 -4.18 -1.77
CA LEU A 176 -16.53 -5.16 -2.71
C LEU A 176 -17.62 -5.84 -3.56
N LYS A 177 -18.86 -5.92 -3.04
CA LYS A 177 -20.04 -6.41 -3.78
C LYS A 177 -20.61 -5.36 -4.74
N SER A 178 -20.34 -4.06 -4.54
CA SER A 178 -20.88 -2.97 -5.34
C SER A 178 -20.40 -3.03 -6.79
N PRO A 179 -21.30 -3.11 -7.81
CA PRO A 179 -20.92 -3.06 -9.21
C PRO A 179 -20.24 -1.75 -9.60
N ILE A 180 -20.73 -0.63 -9.03
CA ILE A 180 -20.19 0.71 -9.28
C ILE A 180 -18.74 0.79 -8.79
N TYR A 181 -18.46 0.31 -7.57
CA TYR A 181 -17.11 0.27 -7.05
C TYR A 181 -16.17 -0.55 -7.93
N ARG A 182 -16.63 -1.71 -8.41
CA ARG A 182 -15.83 -2.58 -9.30
C ARG A 182 -15.48 -1.87 -10.61
N ILE A 183 -16.43 -1.16 -11.22
CA ILE A 183 -16.20 -0.40 -12.45
C ILE A 183 -15.20 0.75 -12.19
N LEU A 184 -15.43 1.57 -11.16
CA LEU A 184 -14.56 2.69 -10.83
C LEU A 184 -13.13 2.22 -10.50
N ARG A 185 -12.99 1.12 -9.78
CA ARG A 185 -11.69 0.51 -9.49
C ARG A 185 -10.93 0.14 -10.76
N VAL A 186 -11.61 -0.48 -11.73
CA VAL A 186 -11.00 -0.83 -13.03
C VAL A 186 -10.55 0.44 -13.76
N ILE A 187 -11.39 1.47 -13.83
CA ILE A 187 -11.04 2.74 -14.46
C ILE A 187 -9.81 3.37 -13.80
N ILE A 188 -9.78 3.44 -12.46
CA ILE A 188 -8.65 4.02 -11.71
C ILE A 188 -7.37 3.20 -11.92
N LYS A 189 -7.49 1.89 -11.91
CA LYS A 189 -6.36 0.97 -12.13
C LYS A 189 -5.73 1.17 -13.51
N HIS A 190 -6.53 1.33 -14.56
CA HIS A 190 -6.05 1.53 -15.92
C HIS A 190 -5.62 2.97 -16.22
N SER A 191 -6.19 3.96 -15.54
CA SER A 191 -5.79 5.36 -15.72
C SER A 191 -4.35 5.61 -15.27
N ASP A 192 -3.83 4.85 -14.31
CA ASP A 192 -2.41 4.89 -13.95
C ASP A 192 -1.51 4.40 -15.09
N THR A 193 -1.87 3.29 -15.71
CA THR A 193 -1.12 2.71 -16.85
C THR A 193 -1.08 3.69 -18.03
N LEU A 194 -2.20 4.37 -18.31
CA LEU A 194 -2.28 5.40 -19.35
C LEU A 194 -1.40 6.61 -19.01
N SER A 195 -1.40 7.07 -17.78
CA SER A 195 -0.63 8.22 -17.32
C SER A 195 0.88 8.01 -17.42
N TRP A 196 1.34 6.76 -17.36
CA TRP A 196 2.74 6.39 -17.53
C TRP A 196 3.20 6.45 -18.97
N ARG A 197 2.38 5.97 -19.91
CA ARG A 197 2.69 6.00 -21.34
C ARG A 197 2.66 7.42 -21.93
N THR A 198 1.96 8.34 -21.27
CA THR A 198 1.75 9.71 -21.76
C THR A 198 2.58 10.76 -21.00
N ARG A 199 3.70 10.39 -20.38
CA ARG A 199 4.60 11.32 -19.67
C ARG A 199 4.96 12.60 -20.43
N PRO A 200 5.20 12.60 -21.75
CA PRO A 200 5.40 13.84 -22.52
C PRO A 200 4.15 14.72 -22.58
N LEU A 201 2.96 14.14 -22.63
CA LEU A 201 1.69 14.86 -22.63
C LEU A 201 1.29 15.43 -21.25
N ARG A 202 1.96 15.06 -20.17
CA ARG A 202 1.60 15.48 -18.80
C ARG A 202 1.69 16.98 -18.55
N ARG A 203 2.61 17.68 -19.21
CA ARG A 203 2.67 19.14 -19.12
C ARG A 203 1.46 19.81 -19.79
N PHE A 204 0.87 19.14 -20.77
CA PHE A 204 -0.32 19.63 -21.48
C PHE A 204 -1.64 19.22 -20.79
N LEU A 205 -1.68 18.06 -20.11
CA LEU A 205 -2.89 17.45 -19.52
C LEU A 205 -3.08 17.71 -18.02
N GLY A 206 -2.25 18.51 -17.38
CA GLY A 206 -2.43 18.88 -15.97
C GLY A 206 -3.83 19.48 -15.68
N ARG A 207 -4.41 20.19 -16.65
CA ARG A 207 -5.78 20.73 -16.59
C ARG A 207 -6.88 19.68 -16.86
N GLN A 208 -6.58 18.61 -17.60
CA GLN A 208 -7.53 17.54 -17.89
C GLN A 208 -7.67 16.54 -16.72
N ARG A 209 -6.61 16.34 -15.93
CA ARG A 209 -6.65 15.52 -14.72
C ARG A 209 -7.67 16.05 -13.71
N LEU A 210 -7.74 17.37 -13.55
CA LEU A 210 -8.74 18.02 -12.70
C LEU A 210 -10.17 17.81 -13.24
N ARG A 211 -10.34 17.76 -14.56
CA ARG A 211 -11.66 17.49 -15.17
C ARG A 211 -12.13 16.06 -14.97
N VAL A 212 -11.26 15.05 -15.13
CA VAL A 212 -11.63 13.64 -14.89
C VAL A 212 -11.94 13.41 -13.41
N LEU A 213 -11.15 13.99 -12.51
CA LEU A 213 -11.44 13.95 -11.08
C LEU A 213 -12.74 14.69 -10.72
N SER A 214 -13.06 15.80 -11.40
CA SER A 214 -14.31 16.53 -11.20
C SER A 214 -15.53 15.76 -11.72
N ILE A 215 -15.38 15.03 -12.82
CA ILE A 215 -16.43 14.15 -13.36
C ILE A 215 -16.65 12.96 -12.40
N LEU A 216 -15.58 12.34 -11.93
CA LEU A 216 -15.68 11.27 -10.92
C LEU A 216 -16.28 11.78 -9.61
N ARG A 217 -15.98 13.03 -9.19
CA ARG A 217 -16.64 13.70 -8.05
C ARG A 217 -18.14 13.87 -8.26
N LYS A 218 -18.54 14.38 -9.43
CA LYS A 218 -19.97 14.55 -9.76
C LYS A 218 -20.71 13.23 -9.80
N PHE A 219 -20.09 12.17 -10.35
CA PHE A 219 -20.67 10.83 -10.30
C PHE A 219 -20.76 10.29 -8.86
N ALA A 220 -19.74 10.44 -8.05
CA ALA A 220 -19.78 10.04 -6.64
C ALA A 220 -20.89 10.79 -5.85
N GLN A 221 -21.08 12.09 -6.12
CA GLN A 221 -22.16 12.89 -5.51
C GLN A 221 -23.55 12.46 -5.96
N LEU A 222 -23.76 12.12 -7.23
CA LEU A 222 -25.02 11.62 -7.77
C LEU A 222 -25.45 10.29 -7.13
N PHE A 223 -24.51 9.51 -6.64
CA PHE A 223 -24.76 8.21 -6.00
C PHE A 223 -24.61 8.22 -4.48
N GLY A 224 -24.65 9.41 -3.84
CA GLY A 224 -24.65 9.54 -2.38
C GLY A 224 -23.30 9.24 -1.68
N ILE A 225 -22.20 9.14 -2.44
CA ILE A 225 -20.87 8.96 -1.88
C ILE A 225 -20.28 10.34 -1.52
N ASN A 226 -20.66 10.83 -0.33
CA ASN A 226 -20.38 12.20 0.14
C ASN A 226 -18.97 12.41 0.70
N SER A 227 -17.88 12.11 0.00
CA SER A 227 -16.54 12.29 0.60
C SER A 227 -15.46 12.98 -0.25
N TRP A 228 -15.86 13.76 -1.25
CA TRP A 228 -14.89 14.53 -2.03
C TRP A 228 -14.90 16.02 -1.67
N ARG A 229 -14.54 16.39 -0.44
CA ARG A 229 -14.32 17.80 -0.09
C ARG A 229 -12.89 18.21 -0.43
N ASP A 230 -12.78 19.34 -1.14
CA ASP A 230 -11.54 20.03 -1.50
C ASP A 230 -10.66 20.31 -0.28
N LYS A 231 -9.36 20.14 -0.46
CA LYS A 231 -8.32 20.83 0.26
C LYS A 231 -7.53 21.66 -0.74
N SER A 232 -8.05 22.85 -1.03
CA SER A 232 -7.29 24.00 -1.50
C SER A 232 -7.71 25.18 -0.61
N SER A 233 -7.03 25.30 0.50
CA SER A 233 -6.78 26.52 1.27
C SER A 233 -5.66 26.23 2.23
#